data_a7ff7b0299725c5103841089f43cdef4
#
_entry.id   a7ff7b0299725c5103841089f43cdef4
#
_cell.length_a   1.000
_cell.length_b   1.000
_cell.length_c   1.000
_cell.angle_alpha   90.00
_cell.angle_beta   90.00
_cell.angle_gamma   90.00
#
_symmetry.space_group_name_H-M   'P 1'
#
loop_
_entity.id
_entity.type
_entity.pdbx_description
1 polymer ?
#
loop_
_entity_poly.entity_id
_entity_poly.type
_entity_poly.pdbx_seq_one_letter_code
_entity_poly.pdbx_strand_id
1 'polypeptide(L)'
;MNITVSLLSNVFDQLCEFSRCHCIAICGGLVPFNLILSFLTLVYVVRQASPGLIQKNAIAVYGGVTLMVLHVSTWFLVGVVMIPTFLLPAFGAVCVAINLWGTHSPDSLRRFLLWLYRTVLKRRERATI
;
A
#
# COMPACT_ATOMS: atom_id res chain seq x y z
N MET A 1 35.73 -14.97 2.44
CA MET A 1 34.71 -14.11 3.04
C MET A 1 34.64 -12.73 2.40
N ASN A 2 35.74 -12.13 1.99
CA ASN A 2 35.76 -10.80 1.35
C ASN A 2 35.12 -10.74 -0.05
N ILE A 3 35.21 -11.81 -0.85
CA ILE A 3 34.64 -11.86 -2.22
C ILE A 3 33.10 -11.88 -2.18
N THR A 4 32.52 -12.60 -1.25
CA THR A 4 31.06 -12.70 -1.11
C THR A 4 30.44 -11.36 -0.65
N VAL A 5 31.10 -10.67 0.26
CA VAL A 5 30.68 -9.34 0.74
C VAL A 5 30.81 -8.30 -0.39
N SER A 6 31.89 -8.37 -1.18
CA SER A 6 32.10 -7.49 -2.33
C SER A 6 31.06 -7.72 -3.44
N LEU A 7 30.69 -8.96 -3.72
CA LEU A 7 29.65 -9.29 -4.68
C LEU A 7 28.26 -8.82 -4.21
N LEU A 8 27.95 -9.01 -2.93
CA LEU A 8 26.68 -8.53 -2.34
C LEU A 8 26.58 -7.02 -2.41
N SER A 9 27.65 -6.28 -2.08
CA SER A 9 27.63 -4.82 -2.15
C SER A 9 27.44 -4.33 -3.60
N ASN A 10 28.13 -4.92 -4.56
CA ASN A 10 27.98 -4.55 -5.98
C ASN A 10 26.56 -4.82 -6.51
N VAL A 11 25.97 -5.97 -6.17
CA VAL A 11 24.57 -6.30 -6.54
C VAL A 11 23.58 -5.34 -5.88
N PHE A 12 23.82 -5.02 -4.61
CA PHE A 12 22.98 -4.06 -3.89
C PHE A 12 23.05 -2.67 -4.50
N ASP A 13 24.23 -2.17 -4.83
CA ASP A 13 24.43 -0.87 -5.47
C ASP A 13 23.75 -0.79 -6.84
N GLN A 14 23.88 -1.84 -7.65
CA GLN A 14 23.19 -1.93 -8.95
C GLN A 14 21.67 -1.94 -8.82
N LEU A 15 21.13 -2.67 -7.83
CA LEU A 15 19.70 -2.69 -7.57
C LEU A 15 19.19 -1.32 -7.11
N CYS A 16 19.94 -0.61 -6.26
CA CYS A 16 19.61 0.74 -5.82
C CYS A 16 19.62 1.73 -6.99
N GLU A 17 20.61 1.65 -7.86
CA GLU A 17 20.71 2.50 -9.04
C GLU A 17 19.59 2.23 -10.04
N PHE A 18 19.30 0.96 -10.33
CA PHE A 18 18.16 0.56 -11.16
C PHE A 18 16.82 1.07 -10.60
N SER A 19 16.61 0.94 -9.30
CA SER A 19 15.43 1.42 -8.60
C SER A 19 15.25 2.94 -8.73
N ARG A 20 16.35 3.70 -8.67
CA ARG A 20 16.33 5.17 -8.83
C ARG A 20 16.09 5.60 -10.27
N CYS A 21 16.76 4.95 -11.24
CA CYS A 21 16.59 5.25 -12.66
C CYS A 21 15.16 5.01 -13.16
N HIS A 22 14.46 4.03 -12.55
CA HIS A 22 13.09 3.66 -12.91
C HIS A 22 12.05 4.12 -11.89
N CYS A 23 12.37 5.12 -11.08
CA CYS A 23 11.51 5.60 -9.99
C CYS A 23 10.08 5.93 -10.45
N ILE A 24 9.93 6.67 -11.56
CA ILE A 24 8.60 7.06 -12.09
C ILE A 24 7.80 5.83 -12.48
N ALA A 25 8.42 4.84 -13.14
CA ALA A 25 7.74 3.61 -13.55
C ALA A 25 7.36 2.74 -12.34
N ILE A 26 8.26 2.60 -11.36
CA ILE A 26 8.04 1.79 -10.15
C ILE A 26 6.95 2.43 -9.29
N CYS A 27 7.05 3.71 -8.97
CA CYS A 27 6.03 4.42 -8.19
C CYS A 27 4.69 4.51 -8.92
N GLY A 28 4.73 4.82 -10.23
CA GLY A 28 3.54 4.88 -11.08
C GLY A 28 2.81 3.55 -11.22
N GLY A 29 3.49 2.42 -11.02
CA GLY A 29 2.89 1.08 -10.99
C GLY A 29 2.46 0.65 -9.59
N LEU A 30 3.33 0.81 -8.57
CA LEU A 30 3.08 0.31 -7.21
C LEU A 30 1.98 1.08 -6.48
N VAL A 31 1.88 2.40 -6.68
CA VAL A 31 0.85 3.22 -6.01
C VAL A 31 -0.56 2.82 -6.46
N PRO A 32 -0.90 2.84 -7.76
CA PRO A 32 -2.23 2.40 -8.20
C PRO A 32 -2.48 0.91 -7.93
N PHE A 33 -1.46 0.05 -8.01
CA PHE A 33 -1.57 -1.36 -7.66
C PHE A 33 -2.04 -1.55 -6.21
N ASN A 34 -1.36 -0.92 -5.23
CA ASN A 34 -1.74 -1.00 -3.83
C ASN A 34 -3.11 -0.34 -3.56
N LEU A 35 -3.42 0.75 -4.26
CA LEU A 35 -4.71 1.43 -4.15
C LEU A 35 -5.86 0.52 -4.61
N ILE A 36 -5.72 -0.11 -5.77
CA ILE A 36 -6.73 -1.02 -6.34
C ILE A 36 -6.92 -2.22 -5.42
N LEU A 37 -5.84 -2.85 -4.96
CA LEU A 37 -5.94 -4.01 -4.05
C LEU A 37 -6.57 -3.64 -2.70
N SER A 38 -6.24 -2.48 -2.14
CA SER A 38 -6.87 -2.01 -0.89
C SER A 38 -8.35 -1.69 -1.10
N PHE A 39 -8.72 -1.12 -2.24
CA PHE A 39 -10.13 -0.92 -2.61
C PHE A 39 -10.86 -2.25 -2.79
N LEU A 40 -10.23 -3.25 -3.41
CA LEU A 40 -10.81 -4.60 -3.52
C LEU A 40 -11.05 -5.23 -2.14
N THR A 41 -10.16 -5.03 -1.17
CA THR A 41 -10.40 -5.48 0.22
C THR A 41 -11.69 -4.87 0.77
N LEU A 42 -11.92 -3.57 0.58
CA LEU A 42 -13.15 -2.91 1.04
C LEU A 42 -14.39 -3.51 0.37
N VAL A 43 -14.33 -3.77 -0.94
CA VAL A 43 -15.42 -4.40 -1.70
C VAL A 43 -15.67 -5.83 -1.20
N TYR A 44 -14.63 -6.63 -0.97
CA TYR A 44 -14.75 -8.00 -0.48
C TYR A 44 -15.36 -8.06 0.92
N VAL A 45 -14.97 -7.14 1.81
CA VAL A 45 -15.55 -7.02 3.16
C VAL A 45 -17.03 -6.66 3.10
N VAL A 46 -17.42 -5.68 2.27
CA VAL A 46 -18.83 -5.29 2.11
C VAL A 46 -19.66 -6.43 1.54
N ARG A 47 -19.11 -7.15 0.54
CA ARG A 47 -19.78 -8.29 -0.10
C ARG A 47 -19.74 -9.58 0.72
N GLN A 48 -19.12 -9.58 1.89
CA GLN A 48 -18.95 -10.78 2.72
C GLN A 48 -18.27 -11.94 1.96
N ALA A 49 -17.26 -11.62 1.17
CA ALA A 49 -16.46 -12.61 0.47
C ALA A 49 -15.77 -13.56 1.45
N SER A 50 -15.35 -14.72 0.96
CA SER A 50 -14.66 -15.73 1.79
C SER A 50 -13.41 -15.14 2.47
N PRO A 51 -13.15 -15.46 3.73
CA PRO A 51 -11.99 -14.92 4.46
C PRO A 51 -10.67 -15.26 3.78
N GLY A 52 -10.58 -16.40 3.11
CA GLY A 52 -9.39 -16.79 2.33
C GLY A 52 -9.10 -15.85 1.16
N LEU A 53 -10.13 -15.29 0.50
CA LEU A 53 -9.96 -14.34 -0.59
C LEU A 53 -9.45 -13.00 -0.06
N ILE A 54 -10.01 -12.52 1.05
CA ILE A 54 -9.57 -11.28 1.73
C ILE A 54 -8.11 -11.41 2.15
N GLN A 55 -7.73 -12.56 2.73
CA GLN A 55 -6.36 -12.82 3.18
C GLN A 55 -5.36 -12.86 2.02
N LYS A 56 -5.68 -13.52 0.91
CA LYS A 56 -4.83 -13.56 -0.29
C LYS A 56 -4.60 -12.16 -0.86
N ASN A 57 -5.64 -11.35 -0.92
CA ASN A 57 -5.55 -9.97 -1.38
C ASN A 57 -4.69 -9.12 -0.43
N ALA A 58 -4.84 -9.29 0.88
CA ALA A 58 -4.02 -8.60 1.88
C ALA A 58 -2.53 -8.96 1.77
N ILE A 59 -2.18 -10.22 1.52
CA ILE A 59 -0.79 -10.64 1.28
C ILE A 59 -0.21 -9.93 0.05
N ALA A 60 -0.97 -9.78 -1.02
CA ALA A 60 -0.53 -9.04 -2.21
C ALA A 60 -0.28 -7.55 -1.89
N VAL A 61 -1.14 -6.92 -1.07
CA VAL A 61 -0.93 -5.53 -0.59
C VAL A 61 0.34 -5.43 0.23
N TYR A 62 0.57 -6.35 1.16
CA TYR A 62 1.78 -6.33 2.00
C TYR A 62 3.06 -6.47 1.16
N GLY A 63 3.04 -7.34 0.15
CA GLY A 63 4.13 -7.45 -0.82
C GLY A 63 4.38 -6.14 -1.57
N GLY A 64 3.33 -5.52 -2.10
CA GLY A 64 3.41 -4.24 -2.81
C GLY A 64 3.91 -3.10 -1.93
N VAL A 65 3.41 -3.00 -0.69
CA VAL A 65 3.88 -1.99 0.28
C VAL A 65 5.35 -2.22 0.66
N THR A 66 5.77 -3.48 0.86
CA THR A 66 7.17 -3.81 1.16
C THR A 66 8.09 -3.36 0.03
N LEU A 67 7.74 -3.66 -1.23
CA LEU A 67 8.50 -3.19 -2.40
C LEU A 67 8.56 -1.67 -2.46
N MET A 68 7.46 -0.99 -2.16
CA MET A 68 7.40 0.47 -2.15
C MET A 68 8.31 1.06 -1.06
N VAL A 69 8.30 0.50 0.16
CA VAL A 69 9.17 0.91 1.26
C VAL A 69 10.64 0.68 0.91
N LEU A 70 10.99 -0.48 0.34
CA LEU A 70 12.35 -0.76 -0.13
C LEU A 70 12.79 0.25 -1.19
N HIS A 71 11.93 0.57 -2.16
CA HIS A 71 12.21 1.58 -3.18
C HIS A 71 12.47 2.95 -2.56
N VAL A 72 11.61 3.41 -1.65
CA VAL A 72 11.79 4.70 -0.95
C VAL A 72 13.06 4.71 -0.10
N SER A 73 13.40 3.59 0.54
CA SER A 73 14.62 3.46 1.34
C SER A 73 15.89 3.71 0.54
N THR A 74 15.90 3.41 -0.79
CA THR A 74 17.05 3.70 -1.66
C THR A 74 17.35 5.20 -1.78
N TRP A 75 16.33 6.06 -1.66
CA TRP A 75 16.47 7.51 -1.66
C TRP A 75 17.04 8.05 -0.35
N PHE A 76 16.64 7.47 0.78
CA PHE A 76 17.22 7.80 2.10
C PHE A 76 18.73 7.49 2.15
N LEU A 77 19.15 6.37 1.55
CA LEU A 77 20.56 5.97 1.53
C LEU A 77 21.44 6.97 0.76
N VAL A 78 20.88 7.68 -0.19
CA VAL A 78 21.58 8.73 -0.97
C VAL A 78 21.45 10.11 -0.35
N GLY A 79 20.70 10.22 0.76
CA GLY A 79 20.49 11.50 1.46
C GLY A 79 19.50 12.45 0.76
N VAL A 80 18.75 11.97 -0.23
CA VAL A 80 17.73 12.76 -0.92
C VAL A 80 16.41 12.61 -0.16
N VAL A 81 16.04 13.67 0.55
CA VAL A 81 14.79 13.73 1.32
C VAL A 81 13.86 14.75 0.68
N MET A 82 12.78 14.28 0.06
CA MET A 82 11.76 15.08 -0.58
C MET A 82 10.37 14.75 0.01
N ILE A 83 9.39 15.62 -0.24
CA ILE A 83 7.99 15.42 0.21
C ILE A 83 7.44 14.03 -0.19
N PRO A 84 7.61 13.53 -1.43
CA PRO A 84 7.15 12.19 -1.82
C PRO A 84 7.73 11.05 -0.98
N THR A 85 8.95 11.24 -0.44
CA THR A 85 9.64 10.24 0.40
C THR A 85 8.90 9.94 1.71
N PHE A 86 8.12 10.88 2.21
CA PHE A 86 7.26 10.70 3.39
C PHE A 86 5.83 10.30 3.02
N LEU A 87 5.31 10.82 1.91
CA LEU A 87 3.94 10.53 1.47
C LEU A 87 3.76 9.05 1.08
N LEU A 88 4.74 8.46 0.41
CA LEU A 88 4.65 7.06 -0.02
C LEU A 88 4.60 6.06 1.14
N PRO A 89 5.47 6.13 2.16
CA PRO A 89 5.35 5.28 3.35
C PRO A 89 4.05 5.53 4.14
N ALA A 90 3.60 6.78 4.25
CA ALA A 90 2.33 7.10 4.89
C ALA A 90 1.14 6.46 4.14
N PHE A 91 1.13 6.55 2.82
CA PHE A 91 0.15 5.85 1.97
C PHE A 91 0.21 4.33 2.16
N GLY A 92 1.41 3.75 2.18
CA GLY A 92 1.61 2.32 2.46
C GLY A 92 1.07 1.91 3.83
N ALA A 93 1.31 2.73 4.87
CA ALA A 93 0.79 2.48 6.22
C ALA A 93 -0.75 2.47 6.25
N VAL A 94 -1.40 3.38 5.53
CA VAL A 94 -2.87 3.39 5.39
C VAL A 94 -3.36 2.12 4.68
N CYS A 95 -2.71 1.70 3.59
CA CYS A 95 -3.05 0.46 2.89
C CYS A 95 -2.92 -0.76 3.81
N VAL A 96 -1.85 -0.86 4.58
CA VAL A 96 -1.63 -1.92 5.57
C VAL A 96 -2.72 -1.89 6.65
N ALA A 97 -3.03 -0.72 7.22
CA ALA A 97 -4.04 -0.57 8.26
C ALA A 97 -5.44 -1.03 7.78
N ILE A 98 -5.85 -0.64 6.59
CA ILE A 98 -7.12 -1.06 5.99
C ILE A 98 -7.16 -2.59 5.81
N ASN A 99 -6.09 -3.18 5.30
CA ASN A 99 -6.03 -4.62 5.05
C ASN A 99 -5.93 -5.43 6.34
N LEU A 100 -5.20 -4.96 7.35
CA LEU A 100 -5.19 -5.57 8.70
C LEU A 100 -6.59 -5.53 9.32
N TRP A 101 -7.26 -4.39 9.26
CA TRP A 101 -8.62 -4.26 9.79
C TRP A 101 -9.59 -5.20 9.06
N GLY A 102 -9.52 -5.27 7.73
CA GLY A 102 -10.35 -6.16 6.91
C GLY A 102 -10.12 -7.65 7.17
N THR A 103 -8.90 -8.05 7.53
CA THR A 103 -8.56 -9.46 7.83
C THR A 103 -8.89 -9.86 9.26
N HIS A 104 -8.63 -8.97 10.24
CA HIS A 104 -8.85 -9.27 11.66
C HIS A 104 -10.29 -9.04 12.12
N SER A 105 -10.96 -8.02 11.61
CA SER A 105 -12.31 -7.62 12.05
C SER A 105 -13.17 -7.17 10.87
N PRO A 106 -13.50 -8.07 9.93
CA PRO A 106 -14.25 -7.72 8.73
C PRO A 106 -15.63 -7.11 9.05
N ASP A 107 -16.32 -7.61 10.08
CA ASP A 107 -17.64 -7.11 10.48
C ASP A 107 -17.58 -5.68 11.04
N SER A 108 -16.51 -5.35 11.76
CA SER A 108 -16.28 -3.99 12.26
C SER A 108 -16.03 -3.00 11.13
N LEU A 109 -15.15 -3.36 10.19
CA LEU A 109 -14.86 -2.56 9.02
C LEU A 109 -16.12 -2.38 8.14
N ARG A 110 -16.90 -3.46 7.94
CA ARG A 110 -18.15 -3.40 7.19
C ARG A 110 -19.16 -2.45 7.83
N ARG A 111 -19.36 -2.53 9.15
CA ARG A 111 -20.27 -1.60 9.87
C ARG A 111 -19.84 -0.16 9.73
N PHE A 112 -18.53 0.10 9.83
CA PHE A 112 -17.96 1.44 9.64
C PHE A 112 -18.20 1.98 8.22
N LEU A 113 -17.95 1.16 7.18
CA LEU A 113 -18.19 1.54 5.79
C LEU A 113 -19.67 1.82 5.51
N LEU A 114 -20.58 0.99 6.03
CA LEU A 114 -22.02 1.20 5.87
C LEU A 114 -22.51 2.45 6.62
N TRP A 115 -21.96 2.72 7.80
CA TRP A 115 -22.25 3.95 8.54
C TRP A 115 -21.78 5.18 7.76
N LEU A 116 -20.55 5.15 7.24
CA LEU A 116 -19.99 6.22 6.43
C LEU A 116 -20.82 6.49 5.16
N TYR A 117 -21.20 5.43 4.46
CA TYR A 117 -22.06 5.51 3.28
C TYR A 117 -23.41 6.18 3.59
N ARG A 118 -24.08 5.77 4.66
CA ARG A 118 -25.35 6.37 5.11
C ARG A 118 -25.18 7.83 5.48
N THR A 119 -24.08 8.19 6.14
CA THR A 119 -23.80 9.57 6.55
C THR A 119 -23.59 10.48 5.35
N VAL A 120 -22.85 9.99 4.34
CA VAL A 120 -22.61 10.73 3.09
C VAL A 120 -23.91 10.94 2.31
N LEU A 121 -24.76 9.90 2.21
CA LEU A 121 -26.04 10.01 1.53
C LEU A 121 -26.96 11.03 2.22
N LYS A 122 -27.08 11.01 3.56
CA LYS A 122 -27.87 11.98 4.32
C LYS A 122 -27.37 13.42 4.12
N ARG A 123 -26.04 13.62 3.99
CA ARG A 123 -25.48 14.94 3.69
C ARG A 123 -25.87 15.41 2.29
N ARG A 124 -25.84 14.49 1.32
CA ARG A 124 -26.19 14.80 -0.07
C ARG A 124 -27.68 15.20 -0.19
N GLU A 125 -28.58 14.50 0.48
CA GLU A 125 -30.01 14.85 0.51
C GLU A 125 -30.26 16.25 1.11
N ARG A 126 -29.53 16.61 2.19
CA ARG A 126 -29.64 17.94 2.81
C ARG A 126 -29.06 19.06 1.95
N ALA A 127 -28.12 18.76 1.08
CA ALA A 127 -27.50 19.76 0.18
C ALA A 127 -28.34 20.00 -1.09
N THR A 128 -29.30 19.11 -1.39
CA THR A 128 -30.20 19.23 -2.56
C THR A 128 -31.59 19.81 -2.22
N ILE A 129 -31.82 20.13 -0.95
CA ILE A 129 -33.01 20.86 -0.46
C ILE A 129 -32.62 22.32 -0.19
#